data_8a14bf7630949e6d9e5dc60086f6fc2f
#
_entry.id   8a14bf7630949e6d9e5dc60086f6fc2f
#
_cell.length_a   1.000
_cell.length_b   1.000
_cell.length_c   1.000
_cell.angle_alpha   90.00
_cell.angle_beta   90.00
_cell.angle_gamma   90.00
#
_symmetry.space_group_name_H-M   'P 1'
#
loop_
_entity.id
_entity.type
_entity.pdbx_description
1 polymer ?
#
loop_
_entity_poly.entity_id
_entity_poly.type
_entity_poly.pdbx_seq_one_letter_code
_entity_poly.pdbx_strand_id
1 'polypeptide(L)'
;MTDAKKYLSGLTLLDRFLFAEAVEDQKVMQLILEIILGQEIHLAGPPQTEKEARRSPQYRHIRLDVWTKDQDNRIYDTEVQNRNTGNLPRRSRYYQGYIDTTQLKPGTVDFNRLGDIIQILIAPFDLISDGYYLYTFRMNCMENKERLLGDGAVRIFLNTRGKNPQDVSPELVQLLHFMEHTNDPPPPGGECEKVQKLRRKIEKIKANEEVGVRFMHAWEERELDRIEARNAGLEAGRTELLTNQVQRKLAKGQSPEKIAEDLMEELETIQKIADSLMQTDLL
;
A
#
# COMPACT_ATOMS: atom_id res chain seq x y z
N MET A 1 22.27 -13.74 18.48
CA MET A 1 21.57 -12.96 17.45
C MET A 1 20.32 -12.44 18.11
N THR A 2 20.12 -11.15 18.20
CA THR A 2 18.87 -10.57 18.71
C THR A 2 17.72 -10.99 17.81
N ASP A 3 16.53 -11.21 18.37
CA ASP A 3 15.32 -11.63 17.61
C ASP A 3 15.04 -10.71 16.40
N ALA A 4 15.31 -9.40 16.54
CA ALA A 4 15.24 -8.41 15.47
C ALA A 4 15.98 -8.81 14.18
N LYS A 5 17.21 -9.29 14.32
CA LYS A 5 18.05 -9.67 13.18
C LYS A 5 17.50 -10.91 12.46
N LYS A 6 16.88 -11.81 13.22
CA LYS A 6 16.21 -13.01 12.68
C LYS A 6 14.95 -12.63 11.88
N TYR A 7 14.13 -11.70 12.38
CA TYR A 7 12.93 -11.24 11.67
C TYR A 7 13.27 -10.43 10.43
N LEU A 8 14.20 -9.47 10.52
CA LEU A 8 14.64 -8.67 9.37
C LEU A 8 15.25 -9.56 8.26
N SER A 9 16.02 -10.60 8.62
CA SER A 9 16.59 -11.53 7.63
C SER A 9 15.52 -12.30 6.86
N GLY A 10 14.36 -12.56 7.47
CA GLY A 10 13.24 -13.27 6.83
C GLY A 10 12.40 -12.42 5.86
N LEU A 11 12.52 -11.09 5.89
CA LEU A 11 11.73 -10.23 5.01
C LEU A 11 12.11 -10.41 3.55
N THR A 12 11.14 -10.19 2.66
CA THR A 12 11.37 -10.08 1.21
C THR A 12 11.23 -8.62 0.76
N LEU A 13 11.64 -8.29 -0.45
CA LEU A 13 11.46 -6.93 -1.00
C LEU A 13 9.98 -6.55 -1.25
N LEU A 14 9.06 -7.50 -1.14
CA LEU A 14 7.63 -7.21 -1.10
C LEU A 14 7.16 -6.77 0.30
N ASP A 15 7.98 -6.90 1.34
CA ASP A 15 7.68 -6.30 2.63
C ASP A 15 7.91 -4.78 2.56
N ARG A 16 6.90 -4.04 3.00
CA ARG A 16 6.88 -2.58 2.91
C ARG A 16 8.04 -1.92 3.64
N PHE A 17 8.42 -2.44 4.81
CA PHE A 17 9.54 -1.88 5.58
C PHE A 17 10.87 -2.09 4.83
N LEU A 18 11.14 -3.33 4.39
CA LEU A 18 12.39 -3.61 3.68
C LEU A 18 12.47 -2.87 2.34
N PHE A 19 11.34 -2.74 1.63
CA PHE A 19 11.28 -1.98 0.39
C PHE A 19 11.59 -0.50 0.64
N ALA A 20 10.96 0.13 1.63
CA ALA A 20 11.20 1.54 1.98
C ALA A 20 12.67 1.78 2.33
N GLU A 21 13.27 0.96 3.20
CA GLU A 21 14.69 1.03 3.54
C GLU A 21 15.62 0.83 2.34
N ALA A 22 15.25 -0.08 1.43
CA ALA A 22 16.06 -0.37 0.25
C ALA A 22 16.10 0.81 -0.73
N VAL A 23 14.97 1.45 -0.96
CA VAL A 23 14.84 2.51 -1.97
C VAL A 23 15.27 3.89 -1.45
N GLU A 24 15.59 4.06 -0.17
CA GLU A 24 16.33 5.23 0.32
C GLU A 24 17.68 5.38 -0.40
N ASP A 25 18.33 4.26 -0.77
CA ASP A 25 19.46 4.30 -1.70
C ASP A 25 18.95 4.61 -3.11
N GLN A 26 19.19 5.84 -3.58
CA GLN A 26 18.80 6.31 -4.92
C GLN A 26 19.19 5.34 -6.04
N LYS A 27 20.33 4.64 -5.90
CA LYS A 27 20.79 3.67 -6.91
C LYS A 27 19.95 2.39 -6.90
N VAL A 28 19.38 2.00 -5.77
CA VAL A 28 18.44 0.87 -5.69
C VAL A 28 17.17 1.22 -6.44
N MET A 29 16.58 2.38 -6.14
CA MET A 29 15.36 2.83 -6.81
C MET A 29 15.58 3.00 -8.31
N GLN A 30 16.70 3.60 -8.71
CA GLN A 30 17.05 3.76 -10.12
C GLN A 30 17.13 2.41 -10.85
N LEU A 31 17.82 1.41 -10.28
CA LEU A 31 17.92 0.07 -10.87
C LEU A 31 16.54 -0.61 -11.01
N ILE A 32 15.69 -0.48 -10.01
CA ILE A 32 14.32 -1.02 -10.06
C ILE A 32 13.53 -0.37 -11.20
N LEU A 33 13.53 0.96 -11.30
CA LEU A 33 12.83 1.69 -12.34
C LEU A 33 13.37 1.37 -13.74
N GLU A 34 14.68 1.28 -13.89
CA GLU A 34 15.32 0.93 -15.17
C GLU A 34 14.92 -0.47 -15.66
N ILE A 35 14.84 -1.45 -14.76
CA ILE A 35 14.38 -2.79 -15.12
C ILE A 35 12.91 -2.80 -15.51
N ILE A 36 12.06 -2.10 -14.72
CA ILE A 36 10.60 -2.07 -14.97
C ILE A 36 10.27 -1.35 -16.28
N LEU A 37 10.96 -0.23 -16.54
CA LEU A 37 10.64 0.63 -17.69
C LEU A 37 11.46 0.30 -18.94
N GLY A 38 12.51 -0.54 -18.82
CA GLY A 38 13.37 -0.94 -19.93
C GLY A 38 14.20 0.20 -20.52
N GLN A 39 14.45 1.26 -19.77
CA GLN A 39 15.21 2.45 -20.19
C GLN A 39 16.08 2.98 -19.05
N GLU A 40 17.09 3.74 -19.38
CA GLU A 40 17.94 4.43 -18.40
C GLU A 40 17.15 5.54 -17.69
N ILE A 41 17.30 5.66 -16.38
CA ILE A 41 16.60 6.64 -15.54
C ILE A 41 17.61 7.44 -14.74
N HIS A 42 17.53 8.76 -14.82
CA HIS A 42 18.36 9.68 -14.04
C HIS A 42 17.52 10.40 -13.00
N LEU A 43 17.51 9.89 -11.77
CA LEU A 43 16.77 10.50 -10.68
C LEU A 43 17.34 11.87 -10.31
N ALA A 44 16.47 12.85 -10.10
CA ALA A 44 16.85 14.23 -9.73
C ALA A 44 17.33 14.35 -8.27
N GLY A 45 17.04 13.35 -7.43
CA GLY A 45 17.43 13.32 -6.02
C GLY A 45 17.02 12.01 -5.36
N PRO A 46 17.27 11.87 -4.05
CA PRO A 46 16.90 10.67 -3.32
C PRO A 46 15.39 10.49 -3.29
N PRO A 47 14.89 9.26 -3.36
CA PRO A 47 13.48 8.96 -3.18
C PRO A 47 12.97 9.41 -1.81
N GLN A 48 11.68 9.77 -1.75
CA GLN A 48 10.99 10.06 -0.49
C GLN A 48 10.14 8.84 -0.13
N THR A 49 10.50 8.20 0.98
CA THR A 49 9.78 7.04 1.50
C THR A 49 8.69 7.47 2.47
N GLU A 50 7.61 6.70 2.55
CA GLU A 50 6.52 6.88 3.50
C GLU A 50 5.98 8.31 3.60
N LYS A 51 5.89 9.00 2.44
CA LYS A 51 5.40 10.37 2.39
C LYS A 51 3.95 10.44 2.85
N GLU A 52 3.78 10.87 4.08
CA GLU A 52 2.46 11.14 4.62
C GLU A 52 1.94 12.47 4.09
N ALA A 53 0.68 12.44 3.67
CA ALA A 53 0.05 13.62 3.14
C ALA A 53 -1.39 13.75 3.65
N ARG A 54 -1.63 14.83 4.40
CA ARG A 54 -2.94 15.21 4.90
C ARG A 54 -3.17 16.69 4.62
N ARG A 55 -4.09 17.00 3.71
CA ARG A 55 -4.43 18.40 3.41
C ARG A 55 -5.17 19.12 4.53
N SER A 56 -6.02 18.39 5.22
CA SER A 56 -6.73 18.85 6.42
C SER A 56 -7.27 17.65 7.20
N PRO A 57 -7.70 17.83 8.46
CA PRO A 57 -8.33 16.77 9.25
C PRO A 57 -9.55 16.12 8.60
N GLN A 58 -10.20 16.82 7.67
CA GLN A 58 -11.42 16.36 6.97
C GLN A 58 -11.12 15.45 5.77
N TYR A 59 -9.87 15.40 5.27
CA TYR A 59 -9.49 14.56 4.15
C TYR A 59 -8.84 13.26 4.61
N ARG A 60 -9.05 12.21 3.81
CA ARG A 60 -8.43 10.91 4.07
C ARG A 60 -6.91 11.05 4.06
N HIS A 61 -6.28 10.50 5.07
CA HIS A 61 -4.83 10.38 5.14
C HIS A 61 -4.32 9.48 4.01
N ILE A 62 -3.30 9.95 3.29
CA ILE A 62 -2.61 9.21 2.23
C ILE A 62 -1.19 8.95 2.70
N ARG A 63 -0.73 7.74 2.45
CA ARG A 63 0.65 7.34 2.66
C ARG A 63 1.16 6.72 1.37
N LEU A 64 2.03 7.45 0.66
CA LEU A 64 2.73 6.96 -0.51
C LEU A 64 3.93 6.15 -0.04
N ASP A 65 4.13 4.95 -0.60
CA ASP A 65 5.26 4.11 -0.18
C ASP A 65 6.57 4.72 -0.64
N VAL A 66 6.72 5.02 -1.92
CA VAL A 66 7.92 5.66 -2.48
C VAL A 66 7.55 6.63 -3.59
N TRP A 67 7.99 7.85 -3.43
CA TRP A 67 7.83 8.91 -4.42
C TRP A 67 9.20 9.45 -4.85
N THR A 68 9.44 9.56 -6.15
CA THR A 68 10.68 10.12 -6.69
C THR A 68 10.44 10.84 -8.00
N LYS A 69 11.43 11.63 -8.42
CA LYS A 69 11.42 12.42 -9.64
C LYS A 69 12.69 12.19 -10.44
N ASP A 70 12.60 12.17 -11.77
CA ASP A 70 13.77 12.20 -12.63
C ASP A 70 14.13 13.63 -13.09
N GLN A 71 15.22 13.74 -13.85
CA GLN A 71 15.69 15.00 -14.38
C GLN A 71 14.75 15.60 -15.45
N ASP A 72 13.92 14.79 -16.10
CA ASP A 72 12.89 15.19 -17.04
C ASP A 72 11.57 15.61 -16.37
N ASN A 73 11.56 15.73 -15.04
CA ASN A 73 10.40 16.10 -14.22
C ASN A 73 9.28 15.04 -14.19
N ARG A 74 9.54 13.80 -14.63
CA ARG A 74 8.60 12.68 -14.47
C ARG A 74 8.57 12.22 -13.03
N ILE A 75 7.39 11.88 -12.56
CA ILE A 75 7.15 11.42 -11.19
C ILE A 75 6.89 9.93 -11.20
N TYR A 76 7.54 9.23 -10.30
CA TYR A 76 7.36 7.81 -10.06
C TYR A 76 6.78 7.61 -8.66
N ASP A 77 5.60 7.01 -8.60
CA ASP A 77 4.93 6.57 -7.38
C ASP A 77 4.97 5.04 -7.37
N THR A 78 5.79 4.45 -6.51
CA THR A 78 6.04 3.01 -6.51
C THR A 78 5.58 2.41 -5.18
N GLU A 79 4.68 1.42 -5.28
CA GLU A 79 4.10 0.73 -4.14
C GLU A 79 4.34 -0.79 -4.23
N VAL A 80 4.63 -1.41 -3.09
CA VAL A 80 4.59 -2.87 -2.92
C VAL A 80 3.34 -3.26 -2.13
N GLN A 81 2.59 -4.25 -2.62
CA GLN A 81 1.29 -4.60 -2.05
C GLN A 81 1.12 -6.10 -1.92
N ASN A 82 1.19 -6.62 -0.68
CA ASN A 82 1.10 -8.05 -0.40
C ASN A 82 -0.33 -8.61 -0.32
N ARG A 83 -1.36 -7.74 -0.28
CA ARG A 83 -2.76 -8.16 -0.15
C ARG A 83 -3.63 -7.44 -1.16
N ASN A 84 -4.49 -8.18 -1.85
CA ASN A 84 -5.51 -7.58 -2.69
C ASN A 84 -6.66 -7.06 -1.81
N THR A 85 -6.77 -5.73 -1.73
CA THR A 85 -7.83 -5.05 -0.99
C THR A 85 -9.09 -4.78 -1.82
N GLY A 86 -9.13 -5.25 -3.09
CA GLY A 86 -10.26 -5.08 -4.01
C GLY A 86 -10.46 -3.64 -4.50
N ASN A 87 -9.60 -2.69 -4.12
CA ASN A 87 -9.76 -1.27 -4.44
C ASN A 87 -8.51 -0.60 -5.06
N LEU A 88 -7.48 -1.37 -5.39
CA LEU A 88 -6.19 -0.86 -5.85
C LEU A 88 -6.27 0.06 -7.07
N PRO A 89 -7.11 -0.22 -8.11
CA PRO A 89 -7.24 0.69 -9.24
C PRO A 89 -7.86 2.05 -8.87
N ARG A 90 -8.81 2.07 -7.92
CA ARG A 90 -9.41 3.31 -7.44
C ARG A 90 -8.46 4.06 -6.51
N ARG A 91 -7.68 3.34 -5.70
CA ARG A 91 -6.65 3.90 -4.83
C ARG A 91 -5.55 4.58 -5.65
N SER A 92 -5.06 3.94 -6.71
CA SER A 92 -4.05 4.53 -7.59
C SER A 92 -4.55 5.84 -8.22
N ARG A 93 -5.82 5.87 -8.71
CA ARG A 93 -6.41 7.09 -9.22
C ARG A 93 -6.48 8.21 -8.17
N TYR A 94 -6.83 7.88 -6.93
CA TYR A 94 -6.90 8.84 -5.83
C TYR A 94 -5.51 9.41 -5.49
N TYR A 95 -4.48 8.54 -5.46
CA TYR A 95 -3.10 8.94 -5.21
C TYR A 95 -2.55 9.83 -6.32
N GLN A 96 -2.82 9.50 -7.58
CA GLN A 96 -2.47 10.36 -8.71
C GLN A 96 -3.06 11.76 -8.54
N GLY A 97 -4.35 11.89 -8.31
CA GLY A 97 -4.98 13.20 -8.13
C GLY A 97 -4.40 13.99 -6.96
N TYR A 98 -3.96 13.30 -5.89
CA TYR A 98 -3.26 13.94 -4.80
C TYR A 98 -1.88 14.45 -5.25
N ILE A 99 -1.08 13.64 -5.92
CA ILE A 99 0.26 13.99 -6.41
C ILE A 99 0.14 15.19 -7.37
N ASP A 100 -0.80 15.17 -8.31
CA ASP A 100 -1.03 16.24 -9.28
C ASP A 100 -1.30 17.57 -8.59
N THR A 101 -2.09 17.57 -7.52
CA THR A 101 -2.38 18.80 -6.75
C THR A 101 -1.17 19.36 -6.01
N THR A 102 -0.09 18.60 -5.84
CA THR A 102 1.16 19.07 -5.20
C THR A 102 2.16 19.65 -6.18
N GLN A 103 1.97 19.43 -7.48
CA GLN A 103 2.92 19.85 -8.51
C GLN A 103 2.78 21.34 -8.88
N LEU A 104 1.58 21.85 -8.88
CA LEU A 104 1.32 23.24 -9.27
C LEU A 104 1.12 24.14 -8.03
N LYS A 105 1.78 25.29 -8.06
CA LYS A 105 1.58 26.32 -7.02
C LYS A 105 0.22 27.00 -7.22
N PRO A 106 -0.40 27.52 -6.15
CA PRO A 106 -1.60 28.36 -6.27
C PRO A 106 -1.36 29.52 -7.24
N GLY A 107 -2.32 29.76 -8.13
CA GLY A 107 -2.22 30.79 -9.16
C GLY A 107 -1.53 30.36 -10.47
N THR A 108 -1.04 29.13 -10.57
CA THR A 108 -0.55 28.58 -11.84
C THR A 108 -1.73 28.34 -12.78
N VAL A 109 -1.76 29.02 -13.93
CA VAL A 109 -2.84 28.90 -14.93
C VAL A 109 -2.54 27.84 -16.00
N ASP A 110 -1.27 27.53 -16.22
CA ASP A 110 -0.83 26.59 -17.27
C ASP A 110 -0.67 25.18 -16.70
N PHE A 111 -1.62 24.31 -17.00
CA PHE A 111 -1.62 22.90 -16.59
C PHE A 111 -0.62 22.04 -17.37
N ASN A 112 -0.05 22.49 -18.51
CA ASN A 112 1.02 21.79 -19.20
C ASN A 112 2.32 21.71 -18.39
N ARG A 113 2.39 22.41 -17.27
CA ARG A 113 3.50 22.35 -16.31
C ARG A 113 3.41 21.16 -15.36
N LEU A 114 2.33 20.37 -15.39
CA LEU A 114 2.28 19.07 -14.72
C LEU A 114 3.31 18.14 -15.35
N GLY A 115 4.13 17.52 -14.53
CA GLY A 115 5.03 16.46 -14.98
C GLY A 115 4.25 15.17 -15.24
N ASP A 116 4.75 14.34 -16.15
CA ASP A 116 4.23 13.00 -16.33
C ASP A 116 4.27 12.22 -15.01
N ILE A 117 3.25 11.39 -14.77
CA ILE A 117 3.18 10.53 -13.59
C ILE A 117 3.10 9.06 -13.97
N ILE A 118 4.00 8.26 -13.42
CA ILE A 118 4.06 6.82 -13.60
C ILE A 118 3.84 6.17 -12.25
N GLN A 119 2.66 5.57 -12.07
CA GLN A 119 2.35 4.82 -10.87
C GLN A 119 2.65 3.35 -11.11
N ILE A 120 3.44 2.76 -10.22
CA ILE A 120 3.90 1.37 -10.28
C ILE A 120 3.42 0.65 -9.03
N LEU A 121 2.66 -0.42 -9.21
CA LEU A 121 2.22 -1.29 -8.13
C LEU A 121 2.78 -2.69 -8.37
N ILE A 122 3.53 -3.22 -7.39
CA ILE A 122 4.15 -4.53 -7.45
C ILE A 122 3.48 -5.45 -6.43
N ALA A 123 2.98 -6.61 -6.88
CA ALA A 123 2.19 -7.51 -6.04
C ALA A 123 2.44 -8.99 -6.36
N PRO A 124 2.36 -9.91 -5.36
CA PRO A 124 2.43 -11.36 -5.57
C PRO A 124 1.06 -11.95 -5.94
N PHE A 125 0.25 -11.19 -6.66
CA PHE A 125 -1.05 -11.62 -7.17
C PHE A 125 -1.41 -10.87 -8.44
N ASP A 126 -2.19 -11.51 -9.27
CA ASP A 126 -2.72 -10.92 -10.49
C ASP A 126 -3.98 -10.11 -10.20
N LEU A 127 -3.88 -8.78 -10.34
CA LEU A 127 -5.00 -7.86 -10.12
C LEU A 127 -6.05 -7.93 -11.23
N ILE A 128 -5.63 -8.27 -12.46
CA ILE A 128 -6.45 -8.25 -13.67
C ILE A 128 -6.97 -9.64 -14.04
N SER A 129 -6.24 -10.68 -13.62
CA SER A 129 -6.56 -12.11 -13.83
C SER A 129 -6.30 -12.65 -15.25
N ASP A 130 -5.48 -11.96 -16.07
CA ASP A 130 -5.07 -12.44 -17.40
C ASP A 130 -3.76 -13.24 -17.39
N GLY A 131 -3.10 -13.31 -16.23
CA GLY A 131 -1.87 -14.07 -16.04
C GLY A 131 -0.59 -13.38 -16.48
N TYR A 132 -0.60 -12.07 -16.74
CA TYR A 132 0.58 -11.35 -17.21
C TYR A 132 1.48 -10.88 -16.05
N TYR A 133 2.79 -10.73 -16.35
CA TYR A 133 3.75 -10.09 -15.45
C TYR A 133 3.57 -8.59 -15.37
N LEU A 134 3.13 -7.97 -16.48
CA LEU A 134 3.07 -6.52 -16.66
C LEU A 134 1.75 -6.11 -17.30
N TYR A 135 1.07 -5.17 -16.67
CA TYR A 135 -0.11 -4.49 -17.21
C TYR A 135 0.15 -2.99 -17.22
N THR A 136 0.11 -2.38 -18.40
CA THR A 136 0.27 -0.94 -18.56
C THR A 136 -1.04 -0.32 -19.00
N PHE A 137 -1.54 0.63 -18.21
CA PHE A 137 -2.76 1.36 -18.51
C PHE A 137 -2.46 2.82 -18.85
N ARG A 138 -3.00 3.25 -19.98
CA ARG A 138 -3.03 4.65 -20.43
C ARG A 138 -4.44 4.96 -20.89
N MET A 139 -4.82 6.24 -20.87
CA MET A 139 -6.11 6.66 -21.38
C MET A 139 -6.07 6.77 -22.91
N ASN A 140 -6.98 6.08 -23.57
CA ASN A 140 -7.14 6.12 -25.02
C ASN A 140 -8.58 6.47 -25.43
N CYS A 141 -8.73 6.93 -26.66
CA CYS A 141 -10.03 7.28 -27.23
C CYS A 141 -10.83 6.00 -27.54
N MET A 142 -12.09 5.95 -27.13
CA MET A 142 -12.97 4.78 -27.39
C MET A 142 -13.32 4.65 -28.86
N GLU A 143 -13.44 5.77 -29.56
CA GLU A 143 -13.78 5.85 -30.99
C GLU A 143 -12.57 5.56 -31.88
N ASN A 144 -11.36 5.82 -31.38
CA ASN A 144 -10.11 5.49 -32.04
C ASN A 144 -9.10 4.95 -31.02
N LYS A 145 -9.03 3.63 -30.88
CA LYS A 145 -8.24 2.92 -29.88
C LYS A 145 -6.73 3.15 -29.98
N GLU A 146 -6.23 3.57 -31.14
CA GLU A 146 -4.80 3.90 -31.34
C GLU A 146 -4.45 5.31 -30.86
N ARG A 147 -5.47 6.15 -30.63
CA ARG A 147 -5.28 7.52 -30.15
C ARG A 147 -5.19 7.57 -28.62
N LEU A 148 -4.00 7.85 -28.11
CA LEU A 148 -3.80 8.16 -26.69
C LEU A 148 -4.26 9.58 -26.39
N LEU A 149 -4.79 9.80 -25.17
CA LEU A 149 -5.13 11.14 -24.67
C LEU A 149 -3.87 12.03 -24.52
N GLY A 150 -2.76 11.44 -24.11
CA GLY A 150 -1.49 12.17 -23.97
C GLY A 150 -1.45 13.07 -22.73
N ASP A 151 -2.17 12.70 -21.68
CA ASP A 151 -2.24 13.42 -20.40
C ASP A 151 -1.05 13.17 -19.47
N GLY A 152 -0.04 12.38 -19.92
CA GLY A 152 1.15 12.04 -19.13
C GLY A 152 0.91 11.04 -18.00
N ALA A 153 -0.32 10.52 -17.81
CA ALA A 153 -0.64 9.57 -16.75
C ALA A 153 -0.49 8.12 -17.21
N VAL A 154 0.35 7.36 -16.50
CA VAL A 154 0.58 5.92 -16.76
C VAL A 154 0.41 5.14 -15.45
N ARG A 155 -0.29 3.99 -15.51
CA ARG A 155 -0.37 3.04 -14.40
C ARG A 155 0.17 1.70 -14.82
N ILE A 156 1.10 1.18 -14.03
CA ILE A 156 1.75 -0.10 -14.24
C ILE A 156 1.40 -1.00 -13.06
N PHE A 157 0.82 -2.15 -13.34
CA PHE A 157 0.59 -3.20 -12.37
C PHE A 157 1.51 -4.38 -12.70
N LEU A 158 2.34 -4.76 -11.75
CA LEU A 158 3.29 -5.86 -11.87
C LEU A 158 2.85 -7.01 -10.97
N ASN A 159 2.75 -8.19 -11.56
CA ASN A 159 2.44 -9.44 -10.90
C ASN A 159 3.71 -10.29 -10.84
N THR A 160 4.25 -10.60 -9.65
CA THR A 160 5.46 -11.40 -9.51
C THR A 160 5.27 -12.86 -9.97
N ARG A 161 4.00 -13.28 -10.16
CA ARG A 161 3.59 -14.64 -10.54
C ARG A 161 2.98 -14.72 -11.95
N GLY A 162 3.45 -13.87 -12.85
CA GLY A 162 3.03 -13.89 -14.25
C GLY A 162 3.36 -15.21 -14.95
N LYS A 163 2.67 -15.47 -16.06
CA LYS A 163 2.78 -16.73 -16.84
C LYS A 163 3.25 -16.51 -18.29
N ASN A 164 3.59 -15.28 -18.65
CA ASN A 164 3.98 -14.88 -19.99
C ASN A 164 5.43 -14.33 -20.06
N PRO A 165 6.45 -15.08 -19.61
CA PRO A 165 7.83 -14.58 -19.57
C PRO A 165 8.41 -14.21 -20.94
N GLN A 166 7.84 -14.74 -22.02
CA GLN A 166 8.25 -14.43 -23.40
C GLN A 166 7.84 -13.02 -23.86
N ASP A 167 6.87 -12.39 -23.20
CA ASP A 167 6.31 -11.07 -23.59
C ASP A 167 6.94 -9.90 -22.81
N VAL A 168 7.85 -10.20 -21.91
CA VAL A 168 8.55 -9.21 -21.07
C VAL A 168 10.05 -9.44 -21.08
N SER A 169 10.84 -8.44 -20.63
CA SER A 169 12.28 -8.63 -20.55
C SER A 169 12.66 -9.69 -19.51
N PRO A 170 13.68 -10.51 -19.77
CA PRO A 170 14.21 -11.46 -18.78
C PRO A 170 14.65 -10.77 -17.47
N GLU A 171 15.13 -9.54 -17.55
CA GLU A 171 15.50 -8.74 -16.37
C GLU A 171 14.30 -8.44 -15.48
N LEU A 172 13.13 -8.13 -16.07
CA LEU A 172 11.90 -7.90 -15.32
C LEU A 172 11.43 -9.17 -14.60
N VAL A 173 11.45 -10.31 -15.29
CA VAL A 173 11.09 -11.60 -14.67
C VAL A 173 12.01 -11.90 -13.49
N GLN A 174 13.32 -11.69 -13.65
CA GLN A 174 14.30 -11.91 -12.59
C GLN A 174 14.11 -10.93 -11.41
N LEU A 175 13.84 -9.66 -11.69
CA LEU A 175 13.53 -8.67 -10.65
C LEU A 175 12.30 -9.09 -9.83
N LEU A 176 11.20 -9.42 -10.51
CA LEU A 176 9.94 -9.79 -9.85
C LEU A 176 10.08 -11.07 -9.02
N HIS A 177 10.81 -12.06 -9.55
CA HIS A 177 11.17 -13.26 -8.81
C HIS A 177 12.03 -12.91 -7.58
N PHE A 178 13.07 -12.11 -7.72
CA PHE A 178 13.92 -11.68 -6.62
C PHE A 178 13.13 -10.90 -5.54
N MET A 179 12.19 -10.06 -5.92
CA MET A 179 11.37 -9.31 -4.96
C MET A 179 10.52 -10.23 -4.08
N GLU A 180 9.97 -11.30 -4.64
CA GLU A 180 9.17 -12.28 -3.88
C GLU A 180 10.05 -13.28 -3.12
N HIS A 181 11.20 -13.67 -3.70
CA HIS A 181 12.13 -14.69 -3.21
C HIS A 181 13.50 -14.11 -2.82
N THR A 182 13.50 -12.97 -2.13
CA THR A 182 14.73 -12.22 -1.80
C THR A 182 15.78 -13.05 -1.04
N ASN A 183 15.33 -14.05 -0.27
CA ASN A 183 16.17 -14.89 0.57
C ASN A 183 16.67 -16.16 -0.12
N ASP A 184 16.14 -16.47 -1.29
CA ASP A 184 16.52 -17.65 -2.03
C ASP A 184 17.87 -17.41 -2.75
N PRO A 185 18.67 -18.46 -2.95
CA PRO A 185 19.88 -18.34 -3.74
C PRO A 185 19.55 -17.94 -5.19
N PRO A 186 20.52 -17.35 -5.91
CA PRO A 186 20.34 -17.06 -7.34
C PRO A 186 19.92 -18.30 -8.12
N PRO A 187 19.05 -18.15 -9.14
CA PRO A 187 18.59 -19.26 -9.95
C PRO A 187 19.77 -19.93 -10.70
N PRO A 188 19.64 -21.23 -11.07
CA PRO A 188 20.60 -21.85 -11.96
C PRO A 188 20.76 -21.06 -13.26
N GLY A 189 21.98 -20.71 -13.61
CA GLY A 189 22.27 -19.78 -14.74
C GLY A 189 22.56 -18.35 -14.34
N GLY A 190 22.35 -18.02 -13.07
CA GLY A 190 22.66 -16.70 -12.50
C GLY A 190 21.58 -15.65 -12.76
N GLU A 191 21.80 -14.49 -12.20
CA GLU A 191 20.95 -13.29 -12.34
C GLU A 191 21.65 -12.28 -13.28
N CYS A 192 20.87 -11.40 -13.90
CA CYS A 192 21.41 -10.26 -14.65
C CYS A 192 22.19 -9.32 -13.70
N GLU A 193 23.08 -8.53 -14.27
CA GLU A 193 23.98 -7.65 -13.50
C GLU A 193 23.22 -6.69 -12.58
N LYS A 194 22.08 -6.14 -13.04
CA LYS A 194 21.27 -5.21 -12.26
C LYS A 194 20.65 -5.89 -11.04
N VAL A 195 20.11 -7.11 -11.19
CA VAL A 195 19.53 -7.88 -10.06
C VAL A 195 20.62 -8.32 -9.08
N GLN A 196 21.80 -8.72 -9.57
CA GLN A 196 22.94 -9.01 -8.69
C GLN A 196 23.37 -7.79 -7.87
N LYS A 197 23.40 -6.59 -8.47
CA LYS A 197 23.69 -5.34 -7.75
C LYS A 197 22.64 -5.06 -6.67
N LEU A 198 21.35 -5.26 -6.99
CA LEU A 198 20.27 -5.14 -6.03
C LEU A 198 20.44 -6.10 -4.86
N ARG A 199 20.65 -7.40 -5.15
CA ARG A 199 20.85 -8.43 -4.12
C ARG A 199 21.95 -8.04 -3.14
N ARG A 200 23.12 -7.64 -3.63
CA ARG A 200 24.25 -7.21 -2.76
C ARG A 200 23.89 -6.02 -1.87
N LYS A 201 23.09 -5.09 -2.37
CA LYS A 201 22.63 -3.93 -1.59
C LYS A 201 21.63 -4.35 -0.52
N ILE A 202 20.67 -5.20 -0.86
CA ILE A 202 19.68 -5.71 0.09
C ILE A 202 20.34 -6.55 1.20
N GLU A 203 21.32 -7.38 0.87
CA GLU A 203 22.09 -8.12 1.86
C GLU A 203 22.80 -7.19 2.86
N LYS A 204 23.39 -6.09 2.38
CA LYS A 204 24.02 -5.08 3.26
C LYS A 204 22.98 -4.40 4.16
N ILE A 205 21.82 -4.04 3.64
CA ILE A 205 20.73 -3.44 4.42
C ILE A 205 20.27 -4.39 5.52
N LYS A 206 20.04 -5.67 5.19
CA LYS A 206 19.64 -6.69 6.16
C LYS A 206 20.73 -6.99 7.22
N ALA A 207 21.98 -6.77 6.88
CA ALA A 207 23.11 -6.93 7.82
C ALA A 207 23.33 -5.71 8.72
N ASN A 208 22.70 -4.57 8.43
CA ASN A 208 22.87 -3.32 9.17
C ASN A 208 22.10 -3.36 10.49
N GLU A 209 22.79 -3.11 11.61
CA GLU A 209 22.21 -3.14 12.95
C GLU A 209 21.21 -1.99 13.18
N GLU A 210 21.48 -0.79 12.64
CA GLU A 210 20.56 0.34 12.77
C GLU A 210 19.23 0.08 12.05
N VAL A 211 19.27 -0.55 10.87
CA VAL A 211 18.05 -1.01 10.17
C VAL A 211 17.30 -2.03 11.01
N GLY A 212 18.03 -2.94 11.66
CA GLY A 212 17.45 -3.91 12.60
C GLY A 212 16.71 -3.25 13.76
N VAL A 213 17.28 -2.19 14.34
CA VAL A 213 16.65 -1.41 15.42
C VAL A 213 15.39 -0.69 14.90
N ARG A 214 15.47 0.01 13.76
CA ARG A 214 14.29 0.67 13.15
C ARG A 214 13.18 -0.33 12.84
N PHE A 215 13.53 -1.53 12.35
CA PHE A 215 12.54 -2.57 12.11
C PHE A 215 11.82 -2.98 13.40
N MET A 216 12.54 -3.17 14.50
CA MET A 216 11.93 -3.55 15.78
C MET A 216 10.95 -2.48 16.28
N HIS A 217 11.33 -1.21 16.24
CA HIS A 217 10.42 -0.13 16.61
C HIS A 217 9.14 -0.12 15.73
N ALA A 218 9.31 -0.18 14.42
CA ALA A 218 8.17 -0.23 13.49
C ALA A 218 7.32 -1.51 13.65
N TRP A 219 7.91 -2.61 14.10
CA TRP A 219 7.18 -3.84 14.39
C TRP A 219 6.39 -3.73 15.70
N GLU A 220 7.01 -3.18 16.76
CA GLU A 220 6.37 -2.95 18.05
C GLU A 220 5.17 -2.01 17.92
N GLU A 221 5.31 -0.88 17.22
CA GLU A 221 4.20 0.04 16.94
C GLU A 221 3.04 -0.68 16.22
N ARG A 222 3.34 -1.42 15.15
CA ARG A 222 2.31 -2.18 14.41
C ARG A 222 1.63 -3.25 15.26
N GLU A 223 2.34 -3.88 16.18
CA GLU A 223 1.76 -4.88 17.05
C GLU A 223 0.84 -4.24 18.10
N LEU A 224 1.22 -3.07 18.65
CA LEU A 224 0.38 -2.28 19.55
C LEU A 224 -0.91 -1.84 18.83
N ASP A 225 -0.79 -1.25 17.64
CA ASP A 225 -1.96 -0.87 16.82
C ASP A 225 -2.89 -2.06 16.56
N ARG A 226 -2.32 -3.24 16.30
CA ARG A 226 -3.08 -4.46 16.05
C ARG A 226 -3.84 -4.93 17.30
N ILE A 227 -3.20 -4.85 18.45
CA ILE A 227 -3.82 -5.19 19.75
C ILE A 227 -4.96 -4.21 20.05
N GLU A 228 -4.71 -2.91 19.88
CA GLU A 228 -5.73 -1.87 20.10
C GLU A 228 -6.92 -2.02 19.15
N ALA A 229 -6.65 -2.20 17.84
CA ALA A 229 -7.71 -2.42 16.85
C ALA A 229 -8.53 -3.70 17.13
N ARG A 230 -7.87 -4.76 17.61
CA ARG A 230 -8.55 -6.00 18.01
C ARG A 230 -9.45 -5.76 19.22
N ASN A 231 -8.94 -5.08 20.25
CA ASN A 231 -9.70 -4.78 21.45
C ASN A 231 -10.91 -3.87 21.15
N ALA A 232 -10.70 -2.81 20.36
CA ALA A 232 -11.77 -1.94 19.89
C ALA A 232 -12.83 -2.71 19.07
N GLY A 233 -12.40 -3.63 18.21
CA GLY A 233 -13.31 -4.49 17.45
C GLY A 233 -14.13 -5.45 18.33
N LEU A 234 -13.52 -6.01 19.38
CA LEU A 234 -14.22 -6.86 20.33
C LEU A 234 -15.25 -6.07 21.15
N GLU A 235 -14.91 -4.86 21.61
CA GLU A 235 -15.82 -3.98 22.31
C GLU A 235 -16.98 -3.51 21.44
N ALA A 236 -16.68 -3.11 20.19
CA ALA A 236 -17.73 -2.72 19.24
C ALA A 236 -18.69 -3.89 18.96
N GLY A 237 -18.17 -5.10 18.74
CA GLY A 237 -18.98 -6.30 18.53
C GLY A 237 -19.82 -6.67 19.74
N ARG A 238 -19.27 -6.54 20.96
CA ARG A 238 -20.03 -6.73 22.22
C ARG A 238 -21.17 -5.72 22.35
N THR A 239 -20.88 -4.44 22.08
CA THR A 239 -21.86 -3.36 22.15
C THR A 239 -22.97 -3.57 21.12
N GLU A 240 -22.63 -3.93 19.89
CA GLU A 240 -23.61 -4.20 18.84
C GLU A 240 -24.51 -5.40 19.21
N LEU A 241 -23.93 -6.48 19.71
CA LEU A 241 -24.69 -7.65 20.16
C LEU A 241 -25.66 -7.28 21.29
N LEU A 242 -25.17 -6.55 22.29
CA LEU A 242 -25.97 -6.10 23.44
C LEU A 242 -27.10 -5.18 22.97
N THR A 243 -26.81 -4.22 22.11
CA THR A 243 -27.79 -3.31 21.51
C THR A 243 -28.89 -4.09 20.77
N ASN A 244 -28.52 -5.07 19.95
CA ASN A 244 -29.48 -5.92 19.25
C ASN A 244 -30.36 -6.75 20.23
N GLN A 245 -29.79 -7.25 21.33
CA GLN A 245 -30.55 -8.00 22.35
C GLN A 245 -31.51 -7.10 23.09
N VAL A 246 -31.08 -5.91 23.50
CA VAL A 246 -31.91 -4.91 24.15
C VAL A 246 -33.08 -4.50 23.25
N GLN A 247 -32.80 -4.17 21.99
CA GLN A 247 -33.83 -3.80 21.01
C GLN A 247 -34.90 -4.88 20.85
N ARG A 248 -34.49 -6.14 20.71
CA ARG A 248 -35.43 -7.27 20.60
C ARG A 248 -36.29 -7.50 21.85
N LYS A 249 -35.74 -7.26 23.03
CA LYS A 249 -36.46 -7.41 24.30
C LYS A 249 -37.41 -6.23 24.56
N LEU A 250 -36.99 -4.99 24.25
CA LEU A 250 -37.86 -3.81 24.28
C LEU A 250 -39.07 -3.97 23.34
N ALA A 251 -38.84 -4.48 22.09
CA ALA A 251 -39.91 -4.78 21.15
C ALA A 251 -40.92 -5.84 21.65
N LYS A 252 -40.54 -6.66 22.66
CA LYS A 252 -41.42 -7.62 23.35
C LYS A 252 -42.10 -7.02 24.59
N GLY A 253 -41.91 -5.71 24.86
CA GLY A 253 -42.53 -5.02 25.99
C GLY A 253 -41.83 -5.26 27.33
N GLN A 254 -40.60 -5.75 27.37
CA GLN A 254 -39.81 -5.89 28.58
C GLN A 254 -39.29 -4.52 29.05
N SER A 255 -39.30 -4.30 30.38
CA SER A 255 -38.70 -3.08 30.94
C SER A 255 -37.17 -3.15 30.97
N PRO A 256 -36.49 -1.98 30.98
CA PRO A 256 -35.01 -1.95 31.07
C PRO A 256 -34.46 -2.70 32.30
N GLU A 257 -35.15 -2.66 33.44
CA GLU A 257 -34.76 -3.38 34.65
C GLU A 257 -34.78 -4.90 34.42
N LYS A 258 -35.84 -5.41 33.78
CA LYS A 258 -35.96 -6.83 33.47
C LYS A 258 -34.92 -7.26 32.43
N ILE A 259 -34.61 -6.40 31.47
CA ILE A 259 -33.57 -6.67 30.46
C ILE A 259 -32.19 -6.72 31.10
N ALA A 260 -31.90 -5.82 32.05
CA ALA A 260 -30.63 -5.80 32.78
C ALA A 260 -30.44 -7.09 33.59
N GLU A 261 -31.47 -7.56 34.28
CA GLU A 261 -31.46 -8.83 35.01
C GLU A 261 -31.23 -10.03 34.07
N ASP A 262 -32.00 -10.09 32.99
CA ASP A 262 -31.95 -11.20 32.03
C ASP A 262 -30.60 -11.31 31.29
N LEU A 263 -29.96 -10.18 31.00
CA LEU A 263 -28.68 -10.12 30.30
C LEU A 263 -27.47 -10.10 31.24
N MET A 264 -27.71 -10.01 32.57
CA MET A 264 -26.66 -9.87 33.58
C MET A 264 -25.75 -8.65 33.33
N GLU A 265 -26.35 -7.54 32.85
CA GLU A 265 -25.67 -6.29 32.56
C GLU A 265 -26.18 -5.19 33.52
N GLU A 266 -25.40 -4.12 33.68
CA GLU A 266 -25.78 -3.01 34.54
C GLU A 266 -26.98 -2.24 33.98
N LEU A 267 -27.93 -1.88 34.82
CA LEU A 267 -29.14 -1.14 34.46
C LEU A 267 -28.82 0.16 33.72
N GLU A 268 -27.80 0.89 34.17
CA GLU A 268 -27.35 2.14 33.52
C GLU A 268 -26.93 1.94 32.06
N THR A 269 -26.25 0.84 31.77
CA THR A 269 -25.83 0.46 30.40
C THR A 269 -27.06 0.15 29.53
N ILE A 270 -28.01 -0.62 30.05
CA ILE A 270 -29.24 -0.97 29.32
C ILE A 270 -30.07 0.29 29.06
N GLN A 271 -30.17 1.20 30.03
CA GLN A 271 -30.91 2.43 29.91
C GLN A 271 -30.32 3.37 28.84
N LYS A 272 -29.00 3.55 28.83
CA LYS A 272 -28.31 4.31 27.78
C LYS A 272 -28.57 3.75 26.36
N ILE A 273 -28.57 2.43 26.21
CA ILE A 273 -28.88 1.80 24.95
C ILE A 273 -30.35 2.02 24.56
N ALA A 274 -31.28 1.85 25.51
CA ALA A 274 -32.70 2.06 25.26
C ALA A 274 -33.00 3.50 24.82
N ASP A 275 -32.42 4.49 25.51
CA ASP A 275 -32.57 5.91 25.19
C ASP A 275 -32.01 6.24 23.81
N SER A 276 -30.84 5.67 23.45
CA SER A 276 -30.24 5.82 22.12
C SER A 276 -31.12 5.26 21.00
N LEU A 277 -31.73 4.09 21.22
CA LEU A 277 -32.65 3.47 20.25
C LEU A 277 -33.93 4.32 20.06
N MET A 278 -34.46 4.89 21.12
CA MET A 278 -35.64 5.77 21.02
C MET A 278 -35.35 7.07 20.25
N GLN A 279 -34.15 7.62 20.37
CA GLN A 279 -33.74 8.81 19.61
C GLN A 279 -33.55 8.54 18.12
N THR A 280 -33.15 7.32 17.75
CA THR A 280 -32.92 6.93 16.34
C THR A 280 -34.23 6.67 15.60
N ASP A 281 -35.29 6.25 16.28
CA ASP A 281 -36.63 6.02 15.69
C ASP A 281 -37.44 7.34 15.51
N LEU A 282 -36.91 8.48 15.95
CA LEU A 282 -37.53 9.80 15.81
C LEU A 282 -36.95 10.66 14.67
N LEU A 283 -35.98 10.14 13.91
CA LEU A 283 -35.38 10.77 12.72
C LEU A 283 -35.73 10.00 11.46
#